data_b3ad8eca5fc87477e854db9aabd944f7
#
_entry.id   b3ad8eca5fc87477e854db9aabd944f7
#
_cell.length_a   1.000
_cell.length_b   1.000
_cell.length_c   1.000
_cell.angle_alpha   90.00
_cell.angle_beta   90.00
_cell.angle_gamma   90.00
#
_symmetry.space_group_name_H-M   'P 1'
#
loop_
_entity.id
_entity.type
_entity.pdbx_description
1 polymer ?
#
loop_
_entity_poly.entity_id
_entity_poly.type
_entity_poly.pdbx_seq_one_letter_code
_entity_poly.pdbx_strand_id
1 'polypeptide(L)'
;GLTLRGAQLTWAITAGVKRVENRHFRMAPGWYALHTGSKTSSHESQHALLASTPGMPLESELPHAAIVGAMKVTHALSLEQCSANPWAFGPVCNVIGAVCRLHRPVVHKG
;
A
#
# COMPACT_ATOMS: atom_id res chain seq x y z
N GLY A 1 -9.29 -4.77 -8.88
CA GLY A 1 -8.27 -3.88 -8.33
C GLY A 1 -8.38 -3.70 -6.83
N LEU A 2 -7.42 -3.04 -6.24
CA LEU A 2 -7.37 -2.75 -4.83
C LEU A 2 -7.32 -1.24 -4.61
N THR A 3 -8.29 -0.72 -3.85
CA THR A 3 -8.29 0.69 -3.49
C THR A 3 -7.67 0.88 -2.12
N LEU A 4 -6.63 1.70 -2.05
CA LEU A 4 -6.03 2.13 -0.79
C LEU A 4 -6.44 3.57 -0.51
N ARG A 5 -6.79 3.85 0.75
CA ARG A 5 -7.27 5.17 1.11
C ARG A 5 -6.17 6.23 1.15
N GLY A 6 -4.97 5.86 1.43
CA GLY A 6 -3.88 6.81 1.59
C GLY A 6 -2.96 6.86 0.40
N ALA A 7 -2.80 8.03 -0.21
CA ALA A 7 -1.84 8.22 -1.31
C ALA A 7 -0.41 7.93 -0.84
N GLN A 8 -0.06 8.30 0.40
CA GLN A 8 1.25 8.01 0.96
C GLN A 8 1.48 6.52 1.19
N LEU A 9 0.45 5.76 1.60
CA LEU A 9 0.55 4.31 1.73
C LEU A 9 0.80 3.66 0.38
N THR A 10 0.08 4.11 -0.64
CA THR A 10 0.26 3.61 -2.00
C THR A 10 1.67 3.93 -2.52
N TRP A 11 2.15 5.13 -2.25
CA TRP A 11 3.51 5.52 -2.58
C TRP A 11 4.53 4.60 -1.90
N ALA A 12 4.33 4.32 -0.62
CA ALA A 12 5.23 3.45 0.14
C ALA A 12 5.30 2.03 -0.47
N ILE A 13 4.18 1.50 -0.97
CA ILE A 13 4.15 0.22 -1.66
C ILE A 13 4.95 0.31 -2.96
N THR A 14 4.66 1.28 -3.81
CA THR A 14 5.33 1.39 -5.12
C THR A 14 6.80 1.77 -5.01
N ALA A 15 7.20 2.40 -3.91
CA ALA A 15 8.61 2.70 -3.64
C ALA A 15 9.36 1.50 -3.04
N GLY A 16 8.67 0.41 -2.75
CA GLY A 16 9.29 -0.78 -2.16
C GLY A 16 9.55 -0.69 -0.66
N VAL A 17 9.02 0.33 0.01
CA VAL A 17 9.18 0.54 1.45
C VAL A 17 8.21 -0.33 2.23
N LYS A 18 6.95 -0.32 1.82
CA LYS A 18 5.89 -1.11 2.45
C LYS A 18 5.69 -2.38 1.63
N ARG A 19 6.01 -3.54 2.22
CA ARG A 19 5.96 -4.83 1.53
C ARG A 19 4.92 -5.79 2.07
N VAL A 20 3.98 -5.28 2.85
CA VAL A 20 2.90 -6.06 3.43
C VAL A 20 1.61 -5.27 3.30
N GLU A 21 0.54 -5.93 2.85
CA GLU A 21 -0.81 -5.37 2.86
C GLU A 21 -1.63 -6.08 3.94
N ASN A 22 -2.08 -5.29 4.92
CA ASN A 22 -2.82 -5.80 6.07
C ASN A 22 -4.30 -5.88 5.76
N ARG A 23 -4.89 -7.07 5.88
CA ARG A 23 -6.32 -7.30 5.64
C ARG A 23 -6.85 -8.29 6.65
N HIS A 24 -8.17 -8.45 6.71
CA HIS A 24 -8.82 -9.47 7.51
C HIS A 24 -8.90 -10.80 6.78
N PHE A 25 -8.44 -10.86 5.54
CA PHE A 25 -8.52 -12.04 4.69
C PHE A 25 -7.23 -12.23 3.90
N ARG A 26 -7.03 -13.46 3.41
CA ARG A 26 -5.92 -13.79 2.52
C ARG A 26 -6.28 -13.37 1.11
N MET A 27 -5.44 -12.54 0.51
CA MET A 27 -5.58 -12.16 -0.88
C MET A 27 -5.07 -13.30 -1.76
N ALA A 28 -5.78 -13.60 -2.84
CA ALA A 28 -5.29 -14.58 -3.80
C ALA A 28 -3.95 -14.10 -4.38
N PRO A 29 -2.96 -15.00 -4.56
CA PRO A 29 -1.71 -14.60 -5.22
C PRO A 29 -1.96 -14.04 -6.61
N GLY A 30 -1.21 -13.02 -6.98
CA GLY A 30 -1.33 -12.38 -8.28
C GLY A 30 -1.16 -10.88 -8.22
N TRP A 31 -1.38 -10.23 -9.35
CA TRP A 31 -1.25 -8.80 -9.51
C TRP A 31 -2.55 -8.06 -9.19
N TYR A 32 -2.41 -6.95 -8.47
CA TYR A 32 -3.52 -6.07 -8.10
C TYR A 32 -3.19 -4.64 -8.52
N ALA A 33 -4.11 -4.01 -9.22
CA ALA A 33 -3.99 -2.58 -9.52
C ALA A 33 -4.10 -1.77 -8.23
N LEU A 34 -3.25 -0.78 -8.07
CA LEU A 34 -3.26 0.10 -6.90
C LEU A 34 -4.00 1.38 -7.25
N HIS A 35 -5.14 1.58 -6.62
CA HIS A 35 -5.98 2.75 -6.79
C HIS A 35 -5.97 3.58 -5.52
N THR A 36 -5.62 4.85 -5.63
CA THR A 36 -5.68 5.79 -4.51
C THR A 36 -7.10 6.33 -4.36
N GLY A 37 -7.58 6.42 -3.13
CA GLY A 37 -8.89 7.01 -2.88
C GLY A 37 -8.87 8.52 -3.10
N SER A 38 -10.06 9.11 -3.17
CA SER A 38 -10.23 10.56 -3.32
C SER A 38 -10.08 11.31 -2.00
N LYS A 39 -10.12 10.60 -0.88
CA LYS A 39 -10.08 11.19 0.45
C LYS A 39 -8.72 10.99 1.10
N THR A 40 -8.35 11.96 1.95
CA THR A 40 -7.17 11.86 2.80
C THR A 40 -7.35 10.71 3.79
N SER A 41 -6.30 9.94 3.99
CA SER A 41 -6.33 8.80 4.88
C SER A 41 -6.09 9.18 6.33
N SER A 42 -6.72 8.46 7.25
CA SER A 42 -6.53 8.62 8.69
C SER A 42 -6.00 7.33 9.34
N HIS A 43 -5.06 6.64 8.71
CA HIS A 43 -4.46 5.43 9.27
C HIS A 43 -3.47 5.78 10.39
N GLU A 44 -3.98 6.04 11.58
CA GLU A 44 -3.17 6.48 12.72
C GLU A 44 -2.05 5.49 13.05
N SER A 45 -2.32 4.20 12.97
CA SER A 45 -1.33 3.17 13.28
C SER A 45 -0.09 3.23 12.37
N GLN A 46 -0.22 3.82 11.19
CA GLN A 46 0.87 3.90 10.22
C GLN A 46 1.45 5.31 10.07
N HIS A 47 0.89 6.31 10.76
CA HIS A 47 1.35 7.70 10.68
C HIS A 47 2.83 7.86 11.05
N ALA A 48 3.25 7.23 12.12
CA ALA A 48 4.65 7.33 12.58
C ALA A 48 5.61 6.75 11.55
N LEU A 49 5.24 5.62 10.93
CA LEU A 49 6.04 5.01 9.89
C LEU A 49 6.12 5.90 8.64
N LEU A 50 4.99 6.45 8.24
CA LEU A 50 4.94 7.36 7.08
C LEU A 50 5.78 8.60 7.34
N ALA A 51 5.66 9.20 8.52
CA ALA A 51 6.39 10.40 8.89
C ALA A 51 7.90 10.17 8.95
N SER A 52 8.34 8.96 9.30
CA SER A 52 9.77 8.62 9.39
C SER A 52 10.36 8.05 8.10
N THR A 53 9.56 7.88 7.06
CA THR A 53 10.04 7.32 5.79
C THR A 53 10.82 8.38 4.99
N PRO A 54 12.11 8.14 4.70
CA PRO A 54 12.90 9.08 3.91
C PRO A 54 12.31 9.27 2.52
N GLY A 55 12.28 10.50 2.04
CA GLY A 55 11.80 10.82 0.70
C GLY A 55 10.30 10.79 0.52
N MET A 56 9.53 10.62 1.60
CA MET A 56 8.08 10.61 1.54
C MET A 56 7.54 11.94 1.05
N PRO A 57 6.82 11.98 -0.09
CA PRO A 57 6.18 13.21 -0.56
C PRO A 57 5.07 13.67 0.38
N LEU A 58 4.73 14.94 0.31
CA LEU A 58 3.53 15.45 0.97
C LEU A 58 2.30 14.83 0.30
N GLU A 59 1.25 14.60 1.07
CA GLU A 59 0.04 14.00 0.53
C GLU A 59 -0.53 14.85 -0.61
N SER A 60 -0.44 16.17 -0.50
CA SER A 60 -0.90 17.11 -1.54
C SER A 60 -0.13 17.01 -2.86
N GLU A 61 1.08 16.42 -2.83
CA GLU A 61 1.90 16.23 -4.03
C GLU A 61 1.60 14.92 -4.75
N LEU A 62 0.79 14.05 -4.13
CA LEU A 62 0.52 12.72 -4.64
C LEU A 62 -0.84 12.66 -5.35
N PRO A 63 -0.98 11.79 -6.37
CA PRO A 63 -2.26 11.64 -7.06
C PRO A 63 -3.32 11.02 -6.15
N HIS A 64 -4.56 11.47 -6.32
CA HIS A 64 -5.74 10.92 -5.66
C HIS A 64 -6.75 10.49 -6.72
N ALA A 65 -7.64 9.58 -6.38
CA ALA A 65 -8.64 9.02 -7.29
C ALA A 65 -8.00 8.57 -8.61
N ALA A 66 -6.91 7.81 -8.51
CA ALA A 66 -6.13 7.41 -9.67
C ALA A 66 -5.52 6.02 -9.47
N ILE A 67 -5.30 5.33 -10.58
CA ILE A 67 -4.49 4.11 -10.61
C ILE A 67 -3.04 4.56 -10.78
N VAL A 68 -2.18 4.18 -9.85
CA VAL A 68 -0.79 4.64 -9.81
C VAL A 68 0.22 3.54 -10.08
N GLY A 69 -0.20 2.29 -10.05
CA GLY A 69 0.68 1.15 -10.27
C GLY A 69 0.00 -0.15 -9.95
N ALA A 70 0.79 -1.16 -9.70
CA ALA A 70 0.30 -2.49 -9.32
C ALA A 70 1.24 -3.14 -8.32
N MET A 71 0.71 -4.07 -7.53
CA MET A 71 1.50 -4.89 -6.64
C MET A 71 1.19 -6.36 -6.87
N LYS A 72 2.18 -7.21 -6.68
CA LYS A 72 2.02 -8.66 -6.76
C LYS A 72 2.02 -9.25 -5.35
N VAL A 73 0.91 -9.87 -4.99
CA VAL A 73 0.81 -10.65 -3.75
C VAL A 73 1.30 -12.05 -4.01
N THR A 74 2.22 -12.54 -3.19
CA THR A 74 2.82 -13.86 -3.36
C THR A 74 2.23 -14.89 -2.40
N HIS A 75 2.03 -14.51 -1.14
CA HIS A 75 1.48 -15.39 -0.11
C HIS A 75 1.01 -14.57 1.09
N ALA A 76 0.34 -15.22 2.02
CA ALA A 76 -0.14 -14.59 3.23
C ALA A 76 0.50 -15.24 4.45
N LEU A 77 0.79 -14.43 5.46
CA LEU A 77 1.35 -14.83 6.73
C LEU A 77 0.50 -14.30 7.87
N SER A 78 0.64 -14.90 9.05
CA SER A 78 0.05 -14.36 10.27
C SER A 78 0.86 -13.15 10.74
N LEU A 79 0.26 -12.33 11.60
CA LEU A 79 0.97 -11.20 12.20
C LEU A 79 2.21 -11.68 12.98
N GLU A 80 2.09 -12.80 13.68
CA GLU A 80 3.20 -13.38 14.42
C GLU A 80 4.37 -13.72 13.52
N GLN A 81 4.11 -14.30 12.34
CA GLN A 81 5.15 -14.65 11.37
C GLN A 81 5.84 -13.43 10.77
N CYS A 82 5.18 -12.27 10.82
CA CYS A 82 5.69 -11.02 10.25
C CYS A 82 6.10 -10.01 11.33
N SER A 83 6.31 -10.45 12.57
CA SER A 83 6.55 -9.55 13.70
C SER A 83 7.78 -8.64 13.53
N ALA A 84 8.76 -9.04 12.72
CA ALA A 84 9.95 -8.23 12.44
C ALA A 84 9.70 -7.14 11.38
N ASN A 85 8.58 -7.18 10.68
CA ASN A 85 8.26 -6.19 9.65
C ASN A 85 7.49 -5.03 10.29
N PRO A 86 8.03 -3.80 10.26
CA PRO A 86 7.38 -2.66 10.92
C PRO A 86 6.03 -2.29 10.29
N TRP A 87 5.77 -2.70 9.05
CA TRP A 87 4.51 -2.44 8.35
C TRP A 87 3.46 -3.53 8.57
N ALA A 88 3.78 -4.56 9.35
CA ALA A 88 2.85 -5.65 9.62
C ALA A 88 1.97 -5.29 10.83
N PHE A 89 0.68 -5.13 10.56
CA PHE A 89 -0.34 -4.87 11.58
C PHE A 89 -1.40 -5.96 11.62
N GLY A 90 -1.48 -6.76 10.56
CA GLY A 90 -2.40 -7.88 10.48
C GLY A 90 -3.88 -7.51 10.46
N PRO A 91 -4.75 -8.46 10.82
CA PRO A 91 -4.44 -9.82 11.28
C PRO A 91 -3.83 -10.73 10.22
N VAL A 92 -4.09 -10.51 8.94
CA VAL A 92 -3.47 -11.24 7.84
C VAL A 92 -2.50 -10.33 7.13
N CYS A 93 -1.26 -10.79 6.97
CA CYS A 93 -0.19 -10.04 6.31
C CYS A 93 0.01 -10.61 4.91
N ASN A 94 -0.55 -9.95 3.91
CA ASN A 94 -0.38 -10.36 2.52
C ASN A 94 0.95 -9.82 2.01
N VAL A 95 1.86 -10.71 1.66
CA VAL A 95 3.23 -10.35 1.29
C VAL A 95 3.29 -9.86 -0.15
N ILE A 96 3.90 -8.70 -0.32
CA ILE A 96 4.08 -8.06 -1.63
C ILE A 96 5.48 -8.43 -2.15
N GLY A 97 5.52 -9.22 -3.22
CA GLY A 97 6.77 -9.71 -3.80
C GLY A 97 7.32 -8.86 -4.95
N ALA A 98 6.45 -8.06 -5.58
CA ALA A 98 6.86 -7.21 -6.69
C ALA A 98 5.91 -6.03 -6.81
N VAL A 99 6.42 -4.92 -7.35
CA VAL A 99 5.62 -3.71 -7.58
C VAL A 99 5.99 -3.10 -8.91
N CYS A 100 5.06 -2.35 -9.49
CA CYS A 100 5.35 -1.47 -10.61
C CYS A 100 4.65 -0.14 -10.39
N ARG A 101 5.23 0.93 -10.91
CA ARG A 101 4.67 2.27 -10.84
C ARG A 101 4.39 2.75 -12.26
N LEU A 102 3.21 3.31 -12.49
CA LEU A 102 2.90 3.92 -13.77
C LEU A 102 3.65 5.25 -13.90
N HIS A 103 4.16 5.53 -15.09
CA HIS A 103 4.75 6.85 -15.38
C HIS A 103 3.74 7.96 -15.19
N ARG A 104 2.50 7.71 -15.60
CA ARG A 104 1.40 8.66 -15.47
C ARG A 104 0.23 7.96 -14.78
N PRO A 105 -0.19 8.47 -13.62
CA PRO A 105 -1.39 7.95 -12.98
C PRO A 105 -2.60 8.09 -13.91
N VAL A 106 -3.47 7.07 -13.86
CA VAL A 106 -4.71 7.07 -14.63
C VAL A 106 -5.85 7.47 -13.70
N VAL A 107 -6.48 8.61 -13.99
CA VAL A 107 -7.61 9.08 -13.18
C VAL A 107 -8.72 8.05 -13.23
N HIS A 108 -9.18 7.62 -12.08
CA HIS A 108 -10.18 6.57 -11.95
C HIS A 108 -10.95 6.77 -10.66
N LYS A 109 -12.23 7.07 -10.77
CA LYS A 109 -13.11 7.16 -9.60
C LYS A 109 -13.53 5.75 -9.21
N GLY A 110 -12.95 5.26 -8.14
CA GLY A 110 -13.02 3.91 -7.63
C GLY A 110 -14.29 3.11 -7.69
#